data_aa2dcf7045a84b927e7b789e0e7b6355
#
_entry.id   aa2dcf7045a84b927e7b789e0e7b6355
#
_cell.length_a   1.000
_cell.length_b   1.000
_cell.length_c   1.000
_cell.angle_alpha   90.00
_cell.angle_beta   90.00
_cell.angle_gamma   90.00
#
_symmetry.space_group_name_H-M   'P 1'
#
loop_
_entity.id
_entity.type
_entity.pdbx_description
1 polymer ?
#
loop_
_entity_poly.entity_id
_entity_poly.type
_entity_poly.pdbx_seq_one_letter_code
_entity_poly.pdbx_strand_id
1 'polypeptide(L)'
;MDYTSLEDASRTLVRNFWLQIERIQPGIDTLRLPSEVVSAWKQASRTKVTRRRLPDGTVHEAISERANYGSLMLGVRALYLDLAHWAVEEPERWGPWVAPCPVSAADASTSKHEKRRKAKMDQRTRERLPALSTVVRAARANWTEAQEGMDALRVAPLGGQFMFRGRTYTRQKKDSSTPFRAYDESGRRIHLGLLEERAFWAWATIEFLQHTGVRIEEMLEASHHALIQYKLPTSGDIVPLLQVAPSKTDEERLLLVSPELADVLSTVIARVRDPRTGAIPMLPIYDVAEKIWNPPMPLLFQWTYGGQRTPVSRQMIRDGLNEVLKRTGLTDSAGEPLDFAPHDFRRIFITDAIRSGLPPHIAQVLAGHSDINTTMGYNAIYPTDAIEAHRAFIARRRSLRPSEEYRTPTNEEWDAFLAHFEKRKLSLGTCARAFGTSCIHEHACVRCSLLRPDPAQRARLAEIRDNLIARITEAEQEGWLGEIEGLQVSLASAEEKLAQLDAEQVRQRQVVDLGMPRFSQIATRISTARGPSS
;
A
#
# COMPACT_ATOMS: atom_id res chain seq x y z
N MET A 1 5.38 -26.26 -3.15
CA MET A 1 5.85 -25.32 -2.11
C MET A 1 7.31 -25.05 -2.40
N ASP A 2 7.73 -23.78 -2.56
CA ASP A 2 9.13 -23.43 -2.78
C ASP A 2 9.99 -23.63 -1.52
N TYR A 3 11.32 -23.70 -1.67
CA TYR A 3 12.23 -23.90 -0.54
C TYR A 3 12.16 -22.81 0.50
N THR A 4 11.88 -21.58 0.11
CA THR A 4 11.73 -20.45 1.03
C THR A 4 10.51 -20.63 1.93
N SER A 5 9.38 -21.05 1.35
CA SER A 5 8.15 -21.35 2.10
C SER A 5 8.35 -22.55 3.05
N LEU A 6 9.09 -23.58 2.62
CA LEU A 6 9.43 -24.71 3.45
C LEU A 6 10.34 -24.32 4.63
N GLU A 7 11.35 -23.47 4.40
CA GLU A 7 12.21 -22.95 5.45
C GLU A 7 11.44 -22.08 6.46
N ASP A 8 10.50 -21.27 5.99
CA ASP A 8 9.66 -20.43 6.86
C ASP A 8 8.69 -21.30 7.69
N ALA A 9 8.11 -22.34 7.11
CA ALA A 9 7.29 -23.31 7.84
C ALA A 9 8.13 -24.04 8.90
N SER A 10 9.30 -24.56 8.52
CA SER A 10 10.24 -25.21 9.43
C SER A 10 10.68 -24.27 10.57
N ARG A 11 11.04 -23.03 10.25
CA ARG A 11 11.40 -22.01 11.24
C ARG A 11 10.24 -21.72 12.20
N THR A 12 9.03 -21.66 11.69
CA THR A 12 7.82 -21.40 12.48
C THR A 12 7.55 -22.57 13.44
N LEU A 13 7.52 -23.80 12.93
CA LEU A 13 7.13 -24.98 13.70
C LEU A 13 8.25 -25.49 14.61
N VAL A 14 9.48 -25.51 14.13
CA VAL A 14 10.61 -26.02 14.93
C VAL A 14 11.14 -24.92 15.85
N ARG A 15 11.61 -23.78 15.29
CA ARG A 15 12.36 -22.78 16.04
C ARG A 15 11.50 -21.87 16.91
N ASN A 16 10.32 -21.46 16.41
CA ASN A 16 9.47 -20.50 17.11
C ASN A 16 8.37 -21.18 17.93
N PHE A 17 8.09 -22.46 17.71
CA PHE A 17 7.13 -23.22 18.50
C PHE A 17 7.85 -24.31 19.31
N TRP A 18 8.26 -25.43 18.72
CA TRP A 18 8.72 -26.60 19.49
C TRP A 18 9.92 -26.32 20.40
N LEU A 19 10.99 -25.74 19.88
CA LEU A 19 12.16 -25.38 20.69
C LEU A 19 11.86 -24.35 21.78
N GLN A 20 10.82 -23.54 21.65
CA GLN A 20 10.40 -22.64 22.72
C GLN A 20 9.62 -23.41 23.80
N ILE A 21 8.80 -24.38 23.41
CA ILE A 21 8.09 -25.26 24.34
C ILE A 21 9.09 -26.06 25.17
N GLU A 22 10.10 -26.69 24.54
CA GLU A 22 11.17 -27.41 25.26
C GLU A 22 11.98 -26.53 26.23
N ARG A 23 12.18 -25.26 25.91
CA ARG A 23 12.82 -24.30 26.83
C ARG A 23 11.97 -23.96 28.04
N ILE A 24 10.64 -23.92 27.86
CA ILE A 24 9.68 -23.63 28.93
C ILE A 24 9.51 -24.84 29.81
N GLN A 25 9.41 -26.02 29.22
CA GLN A 25 9.28 -27.31 29.92
C GLN A 25 10.25 -28.33 29.32
N PRO A 26 11.47 -28.44 29.87
CA PRO A 26 12.44 -29.46 29.41
C PRO A 26 11.92 -30.88 29.55
N GLY A 27 12.19 -31.70 28.53
CA GLY A 27 11.80 -33.10 28.50
C GLY A 27 10.36 -33.38 28.06
N ILE A 28 9.65 -32.36 27.55
CA ILE A 28 8.33 -32.55 26.95
C ILE A 28 8.47 -33.31 25.63
N ASP A 29 7.70 -34.39 25.45
CA ASP A 29 7.75 -35.29 24.29
C ASP A 29 6.39 -35.47 23.60
N THR A 30 5.39 -34.66 24.00
CA THR A 30 4.02 -34.75 23.51
C THR A 30 3.48 -33.44 23.01
N LEU A 31 2.65 -33.45 21.98
CA LEU A 31 1.92 -32.31 21.48
C LEU A 31 0.71 -31.92 22.37
N ARG A 32 0.36 -32.73 23.37
CA ARG A 32 -0.67 -32.41 24.37
C ARG A 32 -0.05 -31.50 25.45
N LEU A 33 -0.05 -30.20 25.17
CA LEU A 33 0.62 -29.22 26.00
C LEU A 33 -0.25 -28.81 27.21
N PRO A 34 0.35 -28.69 28.42
CA PRO A 34 -0.32 -28.07 29.58
C PRO A 34 -0.69 -26.62 29.32
N SER A 35 -1.80 -26.16 29.87
CA SER A 35 -2.32 -24.77 29.68
C SER A 35 -1.32 -23.69 30.09
N GLU A 36 -0.54 -23.94 31.14
CA GLU A 36 0.49 -23.02 31.66
C GLU A 36 1.65 -22.85 30.65
N VAL A 37 2.09 -23.97 30.05
CA VAL A 37 3.13 -23.97 29.00
C VAL A 37 2.67 -23.23 27.76
N VAL A 38 1.43 -23.49 27.35
CA VAL A 38 0.80 -22.79 26.21
C VAL A 38 0.73 -21.27 26.48
N SER A 39 0.31 -20.89 27.67
CA SER A 39 0.19 -19.47 28.05
C SER A 39 1.55 -18.78 28.08
N ALA A 40 2.56 -19.41 28.67
CA ALA A 40 3.93 -18.90 28.72
C ALA A 40 4.53 -18.77 27.31
N TRP A 41 4.33 -19.78 26.45
CA TRP A 41 4.79 -19.73 25.05
C TRP A 41 4.11 -18.59 24.25
N LYS A 42 2.79 -18.45 24.36
CA LYS A 42 2.06 -17.35 23.69
C LYS A 42 2.57 -15.99 24.13
N GLN A 43 2.82 -15.80 25.42
CA GLN A 43 3.37 -14.55 25.95
C GLN A 43 4.78 -14.29 25.43
N ALA A 44 5.68 -15.27 25.49
CA ALA A 44 7.04 -15.16 24.96
C ALA A 44 7.05 -14.90 23.43
N SER A 45 6.08 -15.45 22.71
CA SER A 45 5.95 -15.29 21.26
C SER A 45 5.48 -13.91 20.82
N ARG A 46 4.91 -13.08 21.70
CA ARG A 46 4.45 -11.71 21.37
C ARG A 46 5.61 -10.74 21.12
N THR A 47 6.77 -11.03 21.68
CA THR A 47 7.94 -10.16 21.56
C THR A 47 9.04 -10.83 20.73
N LYS A 48 9.90 -9.99 20.18
CA LYS A 48 11.11 -10.39 19.46
C LYS A 48 12.30 -9.64 20.07
N VAL A 49 13.32 -10.38 20.46
CA VAL A 49 14.61 -9.80 20.86
C VAL A 49 15.48 -9.67 19.60
N THR A 50 15.89 -8.45 19.30
CA THR A 50 16.82 -8.18 18.20
C THR A 50 18.17 -7.81 18.81
N ARG A 51 19.21 -8.57 18.47
CA ARG A 51 20.59 -8.33 18.89
C ARG A 51 21.36 -7.64 17.77
N ARG A 52 21.87 -6.45 18.03
CA ARG A 52 22.70 -5.70 17.08
C ARG A 52 24.08 -5.49 17.71
N ARG A 53 25.12 -5.96 17.03
CA ARG A 53 26.50 -5.68 17.42
C ARG A 53 26.86 -4.28 16.95
N LEU A 54 27.23 -3.41 17.86
CA LEU A 54 27.69 -2.06 17.58
C LEU A 54 29.17 -2.06 17.14
N PRO A 55 29.67 -0.98 16.48
CA PRO A 55 31.06 -0.89 16.03
C PRO A 55 32.10 -1.02 17.15
N ASP A 56 31.72 -0.70 18.37
CA ASP A 56 32.54 -0.84 19.60
C ASP A 56 32.61 -2.28 20.16
N GLY A 57 31.92 -3.23 19.46
CA GLY A 57 31.88 -4.63 19.87
C GLY A 57 30.77 -4.97 20.88
N THR A 58 30.07 -3.98 21.44
CA THR A 58 28.97 -4.18 22.39
C THR A 58 27.76 -4.74 21.66
N VAL A 59 26.95 -5.56 22.36
CA VAL A 59 25.69 -6.13 21.82
C VAL A 59 24.53 -5.36 22.43
N HIS A 60 23.86 -4.58 21.59
CA HIS A 60 22.62 -3.93 21.97
C HIS A 60 21.43 -4.87 21.73
N GLU A 61 20.68 -5.16 22.79
CA GLU A 61 19.43 -5.94 22.70
C GLU A 61 18.23 -4.99 22.73
N ALA A 62 17.39 -5.08 21.72
CA ALA A 62 16.12 -4.37 21.63
C ALA A 62 14.96 -5.36 21.63
N ILE A 63 14.02 -5.17 22.55
CA ILE A 63 12.78 -5.94 22.61
C ILE A 63 11.72 -5.16 21.84
N SER A 64 11.09 -5.81 20.86
CA SER A 64 10.02 -5.23 20.07
C SER A 64 8.84 -6.19 19.94
N GLU A 65 7.64 -5.65 19.72
CA GLU A 65 6.47 -6.48 19.43
C GLU A 65 6.70 -7.30 18.13
N ARG A 66 6.34 -8.58 18.16
CA ARG A 66 6.51 -9.47 17.00
C ARG A 66 5.44 -9.15 15.94
N ALA A 67 5.87 -8.60 14.83
CA ALA A 67 4.98 -8.21 13.73
C ALA A 67 4.21 -9.39 13.10
N ASN A 68 4.77 -10.60 13.10
CA ASN A 68 4.20 -11.81 12.52
C ASN A 68 3.60 -12.77 13.57
N TYR A 69 3.20 -12.27 14.74
CA TYR A 69 2.61 -13.10 15.80
C TYR A 69 1.38 -13.90 15.32
N GLY A 70 0.44 -13.24 14.61
CA GLY A 70 -0.74 -13.91 14.05
C GLY A 70 -0.40 -15.02 13.05
N SER A 71 0.60 -14.80 12.18
CA SER A 71 1.06 -15.81 11.23
C SER A 71 1.71 -17.00 11.93
N LEU A 72 2.47 -16.77 13.01
CA LEU A 72 3.02 -17.82 13.85
C LEU A 72 1.91 -18.66 14.48
N MET A 73 0.90 -18.03 15.09
CA MET A 73 -0.25 -18.72 15.67
C MET A 73 -1.00 -19.53 14.62
N LEU A 74 -1.22 -18.95 13.43
CA LEU A 74 -1.89 -19.62 12.33
C LEU A 74 -1.12 -20.86 11.85
N GLY A 75 0.21 -20.77 11.72
CA GLY A 75 1.05 -21.91 11.31
C GLY A 75 1.03 -23.06 12.32
N VAL A 76 1.07 -22.75 13.62
CA VAL A 76 0.94 -23.78 14.66
C VAL A 76 -0.47 -24.38 14.67
N ARG A 77 -1.51 -23.57 14.50
CA ARG A 77 -2.89 -24.07 14.41
C ARG A 77 -3.07 -25.00 13.20
N ALA A 78 -2.50 -24.64 12.04
CA ALA A 78 -2.55 -25.48 10.85
C ALA A 78 -1.94 -26.85 11.12
N LEU A 79 -0.74 -26.93 11.72
CA LEU A 79 -0.11 -28.20 12.07
C LEU A 79 -1.04 -29.12 12.89
N TYR A 80 -1.70 -28.60 13.94
CA TYR A 80 -2.60 -29.42 14.77
C TYR A 80 -3.84 -29.88 14.02
N LEU A 81 -4.38 -29.05 13.13
CA LEU A 81 -5.54 -29.41 12.30
C LEU A 81 -5.15 -30.43 11.22
N ASP A 82 -3.98 -30.27 10.60
CA ASP A 82 -3.45 -31.20 9.60
C ASP A 82 -3.18 -32.58 10.22
N LEU A 83 -2.57 -32.64 11.42
CA LEU A 83 -2.36 -33.88 12.15
C LEU A 83 -3.69 -34.60 12.49
N ALA A 84 -4.71 -33.85 12.90
CA ALA A 84 -6.02 -34.41 13.15
C ALA A 84 -6.68 -34.94 11.86
N HIS A 85 -6.47 -34.25 10.73
CA HIS A 85 -6.97 -34.70 9.43
C HIS A 85 -6.22 -35.95 8.94
N TRP A 86 -4.91 -35.92 8.96
CA TRP A 86 -4.09 -37.10 8.55
C TRP A 86 -4.34 -38.32 9.42
N ALA A 87 -4.67 -38.16 10.70
CA ALA A 87 -5.02 -39.25 11.57
C ALA A 87 -6.35 -39.93 11.18
N VAL A 88 -7.21 -39.27 10.42
CA VAL A 88 -8.41 -39.92 9.84
C VAL A 88 -8.04 -40.80 8.65
N GLU A 89 -7.04 -40.38 7.84
CA GLU A 89 -6.57 -41.13 6.67
C GLU A 89 -5.61 -42.24 7.04
N GLU A 90 -4.66 -42.01 7.94
CA GLU A 90 -3.65 -42.93 8.41
C GLU A 90 -3.62 -42.99 9.96
N PRO A 91 -4.59 -43.67 10.64
CA PRO A 91 -4.73 -43.63 12.10
C PRO A 91 -3.54 -44.20 12.86
N GLU A 92 -2.92 -45.27 12.33
CA GLU A 92 -1.77 -45.92 12.98
C GLU A 92 -0.54 -45.03 13.02
N ARG A 93 -0.35 -44.21 11.99
CA ARG A 93 0.80 -43.31 11.85
C ARG A 93 0.64 -42.00 12.60
N TRP A 94 -0.51 -41.35 12.46
CA TRP A 94 -0.72 -40.01 12.93
C TRP A 94 -1.56 -39.90 14.21
N GLY A 95 -2.34 -40.96 14.53
CA GLY A 95 -3.19 -40.99 15.72
C GLY A 95 -2.46 -40.68 17.02
N PRO A 96 -1.25 -41.23 17.28
CA PRO A 96 -0.48 -40.91 18.48
C PRO A 96 -0.11 -39.45 18.64
N TRP A 97 -0.08 -38.68 17.56
CA TRP A 97 0.30 -37.26 17.54
C TRP A 97 -0.89 -36.29 17.67
N VAL A 98 -2.12 -36.81 17.64
CA VAL A 98 -3.32 -35.98 17.75
C VAL A 98 -3.45 -35.44 19.16
N ALA A 99 -3.53 -34.12 19.24
CA ALA A 99 -3.69 -33.40 20.50
C ALA A 99 -4.64 -32.19 20.34
N PRO A 100 -5.24 -31.73 21.42
CA PRO A 100 -6.03 -30.49 21.38
C PRO A 100 -5.18 -29.31 20.91
N CYS A 101 -5.70 -28.55 19.94
CA CYS A 101 -4.97 -27.40 19.41
C CYS A 101 -4.79 -26.32 20.48
N PRO A 102 -3.56 -25.92 20.83
CA PRO A 102 -3.30 -24.91 21.85
C PRO A 102 -3.64 -23.49 21.39
N VAL A 103 -3.92 -23.29 20.10
CA VAL A 103 -4.20 -22.00 19.48
C VAL A 103 -5.66 -21.88 19.13
N SER A 104 -6.40 -21.00 19.78
CA SER A 104 -7.78 -20.70 19.46
C SER A 104 -7.93 -19.94 18.14
N ALA A 105 -9.13 -19.89 17.55
CA ALA A 105 -9.42 -19.08 16.38
C ALA A 105 -9.18 -17.58 16.65
N ALA A 106 -9.41 -17.12 17.87
CA ALA A 106 -9.17 -15.74 18.29
C ALA A 106 -7.67 -15.40 18.33
N ASP A 107 -6.81 -16.33 18.79
CA ASP A 107 -5.35 -16.15 18.80
C ASP A 107 -4.77 -16.07 17.38
N ALA A 108 -5.34 -16.83 16.43
CA ALA A 108 -4.94 -16.87 15.03
C ALA A 108 -5.55 -15.74 14.19
N SER A 109 -6.39 -14.88 14.79
CA SER A 109 -7.02 -13.77 14.08
C SER A 109 -6.00 -12.70 13.70
N THR A 110 -5.82 -12.49 12.41
CA THR A 110 -4.91 -11.47 11.84
C THR A 110 -5.60 -10.15 11.52
N SER A 111 -6.94 -10.09 11.57
CA SER A 111 -7.73 -8.96 11.03
C SER A 111 -7.37 -7.59 11.60
N LYS A 112 -7.14 -7.48 12.90
CA LYS A 112 -6.73 -6.21 13.55
C LYS A 112 -5.31 -5.81 13.14
N HIS A 113 -4.42 -6.79 13.01
CA HIS A 113 -3.04 -6.59 12.60
C HIS A 113 -2.95 -6.20 11.11
N GLU A 114 -3.75 -6.82 10.27
CA GLU A 114 -3.86 -6.52 8.84
C GLU A 114 -4.39 -5.10 8.61
N LYS A 115 -5.42 -4.68 9.33
CA LYS A 115 -5.93 -3.30 9.29
C LYS A 115 -4.84 -2.28 9.66
N ARG A 116 -4.09 -2.53 10.75
CA ARG A 116 -2.98 -1.66 11.16
C ARG A 116 -1.85 -1.66 10.12
N ARG A 117 -1.50 -2.83 9.58
CA ARG A 117 -0.50 -2.95 8.51
C ARG A 117 -0.93 -2.19 7.28
N LYS A 118 -2.20 -2.36 6.84
CA LYS A 118 -2.75 -1.61 5.71
C LYS A 118 -2.66 -0.11 5.94
N ALA A 119 -3.11 0.39 7.09
CA ALA A 119 -3.05 1.83 7.42
C ALA A 119 -1.62 2.39 7.36
N LYS A 120 -0.63 1.68 7.93
CA LYS A 120 0.79 2.06 7.84
C LYS A 120 1.28 2.08 6.39
N MET A 121 0.87 1.09 5.60
CA MET A 121 1.29 0.99 4.20
C MET A 121 0.63 2.08 3.34
N ASP A 122 -0.62 2.42 3.60
CA ASP A 122 -1.32 3.52 2.92
C ASP A 122 -0.69 4.87 3.27
N GLN A 123 -0.37 5.10 4.54
CA GLN A 123 0.39 6.29 4.97
C GLN A 123 1.74 6.35 4.27
N ARG A 124 2.48 5.25 4.23
CA ARG A 124 3.76 5.16 3.52
C ARG A 124 3.63 5.53 2.03
N THR A 125 2.57 5.08 1.36
CA THR A 125 2.32 5.43 -0.04
C THR A 125 2.00 6.91 -0.21
N ARG A 126 1.18 7.48 0.68
CA ARG A 126 0.82 8.91 0.64
C ARG A 126 2.02 9.84 0.79
N GLU A 127 2.99 9.47 1.62
CA GLU A 127 4.22 10.23 1.82
C GLU A 127 5.17 10.12 0.61
N ARG A 128 5.24 8.94 -0.01
CA ARG A 128 6.22 8.66 -1.08
C ARG A 128 5.75 9.05 -2.48
N LEU A 129 4.45 8.99 -2.74
CA LEU A 129 3.92 9.35 -4.05
C LEU A 129 4.34 10.77 -4.49
N PRO A 130 4.16 11.83 -3.68
CA PRO A 130 4.58 13.18 -4.06
C PRO A 130 6.11 13.33 -4.13
N ALA A 131 6.86 12.51 -3.38
CA ALA A 131 8.32 12.56 -3.35
C ALA A 131 8.98 11.88 -4.56
N LEU A 132 8.26 10.99 -5.28
CA LEU A 132 8.81 10.18 -6.36
C LEU A 132 9.50 11.01 -7.44
N SER A 133 8.89 12.08 -7.93
CA SER A 133 9.47 12.94 -8.96
C SER A 133 10.80 13.58 -8.54
N THR A 134 10.95 13.90 -7.26
CA THR A 134 12.20 14.43 -6.70
C THR A 134 13.28 13.34 -6.63
N VAL A 135 12.91 12.11 -6.25
CA VAL A 135 13.84 10.96 -6.22
C VAL A 135 14.34 10.64 -7.63
N VAL A 136 13.45 10.62 -8.63
CA VAL A 136 13.80 10.37 -10.04
C VAL A 136 14.77 11.42 -10.57
N ARG A 137 14.47 12.70 -10.34
CA ARG A 137 15.38 13.79 -10.74
C ARG A 137 16.73 13.71 -10.06
N ALA A 138 16.77 13.39 -8.77
CA ALA A 138 18.01 13.23 -8.01
C ALA A 138 18.85 12.05 -8.52
N ALA A 139 18.20 10.94 -8.91
CA ALA A 139 18.88 9.79 -9.49
C ALA A 139 19.55 10.14 -10.82
N ARG A 140 18.83 10.84 -11.71
CA ARG A 140 19.38 11.31 -12.99
C ARG A 140 20.52 12.30 -12.78
N ALA A 141 20.33 13.29 -11.91
CA ALA A 141 21.38 14.27 -11.60
C ALA A 141 22.63 13.61 -11.02
N ASN A 142 22.47 12.63 -10.12
CA ASN A 142 23.58 11.88 -9.57
C ASN A 142 24.38 11.12 -10.64
N TRP A 143 23.69 10.51 -11.60
CA TRP A 143 24.36 9.84 -12.71
C TRP A 143 25.04 10.83 -13.66
N THR A 144 24.37 11.93 -14.06
CA THR A 144 24.98 12.97 -14.91
C THR A 144 26.24 13.55 -14.29
N GLU A 145 26.20 13.92 -12.99
CA GLU A 145 27.41 14.37 -12.29
C GLU A 145 28.52 13.33 -12.27
N ALA A 146 28.17 12.05 -12.09
CA ALA A 146 29.17 10.99 -12.10
C ALA A 146 29.81 10.80 -13.50
N GLN A 147 29.04 10.99 -14.57
CA GLN A 147 29.55 11.02 -15.95
C GLN A 147 30.50 12.21 -16.17
N GLU A 148 30.10 13.42 -15.75
CA GLU A 148 30.95 14.62 -15.82
C GLU A 148 32.28 14.41 -15.09
N GLY A 149 32.24 13.76 -13.90
CA GLY A 149 33.44 13.42 -13.15
C GLY A 149 34.32 12.40 -13.88
N MET A 150 33.75 11.44 -14.60
CA MET A 150 34.49 10.50 -15.42
C MET A 150 35.12 11.19 -16.62
N ASP A 151 34.44 12.11 -17.27
CA ASP A 151 34.95 12.86 -18.41
C ASP A 151 36.07 13.81 -17.99
N ALA A 152 35.91 14.51 -16.86
CA ALA A 152 36.98 15.33 -16.29
C ALA A 152 38.23 14.49 -15.96
N LEU A 153 38.05 13.29 -15.38
CA LEU A 153 39.16 12.36 -15.14
C LEU A 153 39.85 11.92 -16.44
N ARG A 154 39.08 11.64 -17.51
CA ARG A 154 39.64 11.21 -18.81
C ARG A 154 40.49 12.30 -19.48
N VAL A 155 40.04 13.55 -19.37
CA VAL A 155 40.73 14.73 -19.94
C VAL A 155 41.99 15.10 -19.14
N ALA A 156 41.95 14.94 -17.82
CA ALA A 156 43.13 15.26 -16.97
C ALA A 156 44.31 14.35 -17.32
N PRO A 157 45.54 14.86 -17.42
CA PRO A 157 46.74 14.03 -17.62
C PRO A 157 47.00 13.15 -16.38
N LEU A 158 47.79 12.09 -16.54
CA LEU A 158 48.23 11.25 -15.43
C LEU A 158 48.96 12.09 -14.37
N GLY A 159 48.49 12.03 -13.12
CA GLY A 159 48.96 12.89 -12.02
C GLY A 159 48.41 14.32 -12.05
N GLY A 160 47.63 14.69 -13.06
CA GLY A 160 46.97 15.99 -13.15
C GLY A 160 45.75 16.12 -12.25
N GLN A 161 45.37 17.36 -11.98
CA GLN A 161 44.23 17.70 -11.16
C GLN A 161 42.96 17.96 -11.99
N PHE A 162 41.82 17.67 -11.42
CA PHE A 162 40.51 17.99 -11.99
C PHE A 162 39.50 18.24 -10.88
N MET A 163 38.41 18.91 -11.23
CA MET A 163 37.30 19.20 -10.29
C MET A 163 36.19 18.16 -10.41
N PHE A 164 35.67 17.72 -9.28
CA PHE A 164 34.50 16.86 -9.21
C PHE A 164 33.70 17.16 -7.93
N ARG A 165 32.42 17.43 -8.07
CA ARG A 165 31.52 17.78 -6.95
C ARG A 165 32.06 18.91 -6.06
N GLY A 166 32.61 19.95 -6.68
CA GLY A 166 33.18 21.08 -5.97
C GLY A 166 34.47 20.83 -5.20
N ARG A 167 35.13 19.67 -5.42
CA ARG A 167 36.40 19.31 -4.80
C ARG A 167 37.45 19.01 -5.82
N THR A 168 38.71 19.26 -5.50
CA THR A 168 39.86 18.95 -6.37
C THR A 168 40.31 17.51 -6.13
N TYR A 169 40.51 16.78 -7.23
CA TYR A 169 41.05 15.43 -7.24
C TYR A 169 42.26 15.33 -8.12
N THR A 170 43.19 14.45 -7.76
CA THR A 170 44.38 14.16 -8.56
C THR A 170 44.22 12.80 -9.24
N ARG A 171 44.30 12.74 -10.56
CA ARG A 171 44.33 11.47 -11.30
C ARG A 171 45.50 10.62 -10.88
N GLN A 172 45.36 9.29 -10.82
CA GLN A 172 46.48 8.40 -10.52
C GLN A 172 47.67 8.63 -11.51
N LYS A 173 48.91 8.49 -11.00
CA LYS A 173 50.13 8.81 -11.71
C LYS A 173 50.54 7.76 -12.74
N LYS A 174 50.11 6.51 -12.57
CA LYS A 174 50.49 5.39 -13.46
C LYS A 174 49.23 4.75 -14.05
N ASP A 175 49.30 4.35 -15.30
CA ASP A 175 48.27 3.52 -15.88
C ASP A 175 48.26 2.15 -15.22
N SER A 176 47.10 1.63 -14.93
CA SER A 176 46.92 0.36 -14.22
C SER A 176 45.69 -0.37 -14.75
N SER A 177 45.54 -1.63 -14.38
CA SER A 177 44.34 -2.43 -14.66
C SER A 177 43.02 -1.82 -14.10
N THR A 178 43.15 -0.74 -13.35
CA THR A 178 42.00 0.01 -12.79
C THR A 178 42.16 1.51 -13.11
N PRO A 179 41.88 1.93 -14.34
CA PRO A 179 42.28 3.25 -14.89
C PRO A 179 41.50 4.43 -14.31
N PHE A 180 40.35 4.21 -13.65
CA PHE A 180 39.42 5.27 -13.22
C PHE A 180 39.58 5.64 -11.74
N ARG A 181 40.81 5.70 -11.23
CA ARG A 181 41.12 6.08 -9.84
C ARG A 181 41.66 7.50 -9.76
N ALA A 182 41.25 8.18 -8.71
CA ALA A 182 41.74 9.49 -8.32
C ALA A 182 41.95 9.56 -6.80
N TYR A 183 42.62 10.59 -6.34
CA TYR A 183 42.90 10.86 -4.94
C TYR A 183 42.39 12.26 -4.59
N ASP A 184 41.72 12.41 -3.47
CA ASP A 184 41.33 13.71 -2.95
C ASP A 184 42.53 14.44 -2.31
N GLU A 185 42.31 15.66 -1.81
CA GLU A 185 43.34 16.48 -1.17
C GLU A 185 43.96 15.83 0.08
N SER A 186 43.21 14.93 0.74
CA SER A 186 43.69 14.16 1.88
C SER A 186 44.48 12.89 1.51
N GLY A 187 44.58 12.60 0.19
CA GLY A 187 45.19 11.37 -0.32
C GLY A 187 44.28 10.15 -0.28
N ARG A 188 43.00 10.32 0.08
CA ARG A 188 42.02 9.25 0.07
C ARG A 188 41.66 8.87 -1.36
N ARG A 189 41.73 7.58 -1.63
CA ARG A 189 41.42 7.03 -2.97
C ARG A 189 39.92 7.01 -3.24
N ILE A 190 39.53 7.48 -4.41
CA ILE A 190 38.20 7.37 -4.99
C ILE A 190 38.27 6.60 -6.31
N HIS A 191 37.25 5.81 -6.61
CA HIS A 191 37.13 5.07 -7.88
C HIS A 191 35.92 5.61 -8.66
N LEU A 192 36.17 6.57 -9.55
CA LEU A 192 35.11 7.27 -10.30
C LEU A 192 34.32 6.35 -11.21
N GLY A 193 34.97 5.38 -11.85
CA GLY A 193 34.26 4.39 -12.68
C GLY A 193 33.25 3.56 -11.87
N LEU A 194 33.59 3.19 -10.64
CA LEU A 194 32.66 2.48 -9.78
C LEU A 194 31.51 3.39 -9.28
N LEU A 195 31.80 4.67 -9.05
CA LEU A 195 30.76 5.65 -8.69
C LEU A 195 29.78 5.85 -9.84
N GLU A 196 30.28 6.00 -11.05
CA GLU A 196 29.46 6.16 -12.25
C GLU A 196 28.60 4.91 -12.50
N GLU A 197 29.18 3.72 -12.42
CA GLU A 197 28.44 2.46 -12.56
C GLU A 197 27.31 2.35 -11.52
N ARG A 198 27.59 2.65 -10.26
CA ARG A 198 26.57 2.62 -9.21
C ARG A 198 25.47 3.67 -9.40
N ALA A 199 25.84 4.87 -9.85
CA ALA A 199 24.90 5.94 -10.13
C ALA A 199 24.00 5.58 -11.34
N PHE A 200 24.59 4.99 -12.40
CA PHE A 200 23.85 4.49 -13.54
C PHE A 200 22.81 3.44 -13.16
N TRP A 201 23.23 2.40 -12.43
CA TRP A 201 22.31 1.33 -12.04
C TRP A 201 21.26 1.77 -11.03
N ALA A 202 21.57 2.74 -10.17
CA ALA A 202 20.56 3.36 -9.31
C ALA A 202 19.50 4.09 -10.14
N TRP A 203 19.91 4.93 -11.11
CA TRP A 203 19.03 5.61 -12.03
C TRP A 203 18.20 4.63 -12.86
N ALA A 204 18.83 3.66 -13.53
CA ALA A 204 18.16 2.69 -14.39
C ALA A 204 17.11 1.87 -13.61
N THR A 205 17.45 1.46 -12.38
CA THR A 205 16.51 0.74 -11.50
C THR A 205 15.31 1.59 -11.13
N ILE A 206 15.53 2.84 -10.70
CA ILE A 206 14.46 3.75 -10.28
C ILE A 206 13.51 4.01 -11.44
N GLU A 207 14.06 4.34 -12.62
CA GLU A 207 13.27 4.57 -13.84
C GLU A 207 12.50 3.32 -14.27
N PHE A 208 13.14 2.17 -14.29
CA PHE A 208 12.50 0.93 -14.69
C PHE A 208 11.36 0.55 -13.73
N LEU A 209 11.58 0.61 -12.43
CA LEU A 209 10.58 0.27 -11.43
C LEU A 209 9.40 1.24 -11.41
N GLN A 210 9.62 2.55 -11.61
CA GLN A 210 8.51 3.51 -11.65
C GLN A 210 7.63 3.34 -12.88
N HIS A 211 8.20 2.97 -14.04
CA HIS A 211 7.44 2.80 -15.28
C HIS A 211 6.77 1.44 -15.42
N THR A 212 7.20 0.43 -14.67
CA THR A 212 6.69 -0.93 -14.81
C THR A 212 5.94 -1.46 -13.60
N GLY A 213 6.26 -0.97 -12.40
CA GLY A 213 5.71 -1.50 -11.15
C GLY A 213 6.03 -2.98 -10.90
N VAL A 214 7.01 -3.56 -11.59
CA VAL A 214 7.42 -4.97 -11.39
C VAL A 214 8.08 -5.19 -10.04
N ARG A 215 8.19 -6.44 -9.60
CA ARG A 215 8.97 -6.81 -8.42
C ARG A 215 10.47 -6.69 -8.74
N ILE A 216 11.27 -6.47 -7.72
CA ILE A 216 12.74 -6.39 -7.90
C ILE A 216 13.33 -7.67 -8.48
N GLU A 217 12.80 -8.82 -8.11
CA GLU A 217 13.18 -10.13 -8.64
C GLU A 217 12.91 -10.19 -10.15
N GLU A 218 11.70 -9.83 -10.57
CA GLU A 218 11.27 -9.80 -11.97
C GLU A 218 12.11 -8.84 -12.81
N MET A 219 12.52 -7.70 -12.24
CA MET A 219 13.44 -6.77 -12.89
C MET A 219 14.83 -7.39 -13.08
N LEU A 220 15.36 -8.04 -12.05
CA LEU A 220 16.71 -8.65 -12.13
C LEU A 220 16.78 -9.81 -13.12
N GLU A 221 15.66 -10.49 -13.37
CA GLU A 221 15.51 -11.56 -14.35
C GLU A 221 15.17 -11.05 -15.76
N ALA A 222 14.88 -9.74 -15.91
CA ALA A 222 14.55 -9.17 -17.20
C ALA A 222 15.71 -9.34 -18.19
N SER A 223 15.44 -10.02 -19.29
CA SER A 223 16.41 -10.28 -20.36
C SER A 223 16.07 -9.51 -21.64
N HIS A 224 17.02 -9.44 -22.57
CA HIS A 224 16.75 -8.85 -23.88
C HIS A 224 15.65 -9.60 -24.66
N HIS A 225 15.47 -10.89 -24.40
CA HIS A 225 14.41 -11.70 -25.01
C HIS A 225 13.01 -11.33 -24.49
N ALA A 226 12.93 -10.63 -23.36
CA ALA A 226 11.66 -10.17 -22.82
C ALA A 226 11.05 -8.99 -23.59
N LEU A 227 11.81 -8.36 -24.49
CA LEU A 227 11.32 -7.29 -25.35
C LEU A 227 10.74 -7.88 -26.63
N ILE A 228 9.42 -7.80 -26.78
CA ILE A 228 8.69 -8.34 -27.92
C ILE A 228 7.96 -7.25 -28.70
N GLN A 229 7.75 -7.48 -29.98
CA GLN A 229 6.94 -6.61 -30.84
C GLN A 229 5.58 -7.26 -31.05
N TYR A 230 4.51 -6.55 -30.69
CA TYR A 230 3.16 -7.00 -30.88
C TYR A 230 2.46 -6.13 -31.93
N LYS A 231 1.91 -6.77 -32.96
CA LYS A 231 1.13 -6.08 -33.99
C LYS A 231 -0.34 -6.08 -33.60
N LEU A 232 -0.89 -4.87 -33.39
CA LEU A 232 -2.31 -4.72 -33.06
C LEU A 232 -3.19 -5.20 -34.22
N PRO A 233 -4.13 -6.13 -34.00
CA PRO A 233 -4.99 -6.66 -35.04
C PRO A 233 -5.90 -5.61 -35.70
N THR A 234 -6.28 -4.58 -34.92
CA THR A 234 -7.24 -3.55 -35.31
C THR A 234 -6.62 -2.45 -36.18
N SER A 235 -5.42 -1.96 -35.85
CA SER A 235 -4.77 -0.84 -36.53
C SER A 235 -3.54 -1.26 -37.35
N GLY A 236 -3.01 -2.44 -37.09
CA GLY A 236 -1.74 -2.89 -37.68
C GLY A 236 -0.49 -2.27 -37.07
N ASP A 237 -0.63 -1.42 -36.06
CA ASP A 237 0.48 -0.76 -35.38
C ASP A 237 1.34 -1.76 -34.60
N ILE A 238 2.66 -1.53 -34.62
CA ILE A 238 3.61 -2.31 -33.84
C ILE A 238 3.78 -1.66 -32.48
N VAL A 239 3.44 -2.40 -31.44
CA VAL A 239 3.52 -1.96 -30.04
C VAL A 239 4.63 -2.74 -29.35
N PRO A 240 5.63 -2.07 -28.76
CA PRO A 240 6.64 -2.76 -27.98
C PRO A 240 6.08 -3.18 -26.62
N LEU A 241 6.26 -4.44 -26.28
CA LEU A 241 5.84 -5.03 -25.01
C LEU A 241 7.04 -5.60 -24.26
N LEU A 242 6.98 -5.52 -22.94
CA LEU A 242 7.89 -6.17 -22.02
C LEU A 242 7.18 -7.40 -21.41
N GLN A 243 7.68 -8.57 -21.70
CA GLN A 243 7.26 -9.83 -21.13
C GLN A 243 7.90 -9.99 -19.76
N VAL A 244 7.10 -10.12 -18.73
CA VAL A 244 7.55 -10.37 -17.35
C VAL A 244 7.37 -11.85 -17.07
N ALA A 245 8.47 -12.55 -16.83
CA ALA A 245 8.47 -13.98 -16.53
C ALA A 245 7.65 -14.29 -15.26
N PRO A 246 7.05 -15.49 -15.18
CA PRO A 246 6.38 -15.93 -13.97
C PRO A 246 7.32 -15.86 -12.77
N SER A 247 6.81 -15.32 -11.67
CA SER A 247 7.52 -15.28 -10.41
C SER A 247 6.66 -15.96 -9.34
N LYS A 248 6.49 -15.35 -8.21
CA LYS A 248 5.75 -15.88 -7.05
C LYS A 248 4.28 -16.31 -7.33
N THR A 249 3.67 -15.89 -8.44
CA THR A 249 2.25 -16.17 -8.80
C THR A 249 2.10 -17.10 -10.00
N ASP A 250 3.20 -17.62 -10.53
CA ASP A 250 3.25 -18.52 -11.71
C ASP A 250 2.51 -18.03 -12.98
N GLU A 251 2.24 -16.72 -13.06
CA GLU A 251 1.58 -16.09 -14.19
C GLU A 251 2.54 -15.13 -14.91
N GLU A 252 2.67 -15.37 -16.20
CA GLU A 252 3.34 -14.47 -17.13
C GLU A 252 2.43 -13.26 -17.44
N ARG A 253 3.03 -12.10 -17.66
CA ARG A 253 2.30 -10.91 -18.06
C ARG A 253 3.07 -10.03 -19.03
N LEU A 254 2.33 -9.25 -19.80
CA LEU A 254 2.85 -8.31 -20.77
C LEU A 254 2.59 -6.88 -20.29
N LEU A 255 3.62 -6.06 -20.34
CA LEU A 255 3.55 -4.64 -20.02
C LEU A 255 3.83 -3.81 -21.27
N LEU A 256 3.07 -2.75 -21.48
CA LEU A 256 3.32 -1.79 -22.54
C LEU A 256 4.63 -1.04 -22.24
N VAL A 257 5.51 -0.96 -23.25
CA VAL A 257 6.71 -0.12 -23.16
C VAL A 257 6.34 1.28 -23.64
N SER A 258 6.28 2.23 -22.69
CA SER A 258 6.09 3.64 -23.02
C SER A 258 7.37 4.22 -23.69
N PRO A 259 7.28 5.38 -24.38
CA PRO A 259 8.45 6.03 -24.95
C PRO A 259 9.55 6.29 -23.92
N GLU A 260 9.19 6.71 -22.71
CA GLU A 260 10.12 6.97 -21.61
C GLU A 260 10.82 5.68 -21.15
N LEU A 261 10.06 4.59 -21.02
CA LEU A 261 10.63 3.28 -20.69
C LEU A 261 11.53 2.75 -21.82
N ALA A 262 11.17 3.02 -23.07
CA ALA A 262 11.99 2.66 -24.23
C ALA A 262 13.36 3.35 -24.22
N ASP A 263 13.41 4.64 -23.84
CA ASP A 263 14.67 5.38 -23.67
C ASP A 263 15.55 4.79 -22.56
N VAL A 264 14.95 4.43 -21.43
CA VAL A 264 15.66 3.75 -20.34
C VAL A 264 16.22 2.41 -20.80
N LEU A 265 15.40 1.58 -21.43
CA LEU A 265 15.81 0.26 -21.94
C LEU A 265 16.90 0.37 -23.00
N SER A 266 16.79 1.33 -23.91
CA SER A 266 17.80 1.59 -24.93
C SER A 266 19.14 1.98 -24.29
N THR A 267 19.11 2.82 -23.28
CA THR A 267 20.31 3.25 -22.53
C THR A 267 20.94 2.06 -21.77
N VAL A 268 20.13 1.22 -21.15
CA VAL A 268 20.57 -0.02 -20.48
C VAL A 268 21.19 -0.98 -21.49
N ILE A 269 20.53 -1.23 -22.62
CA ILE A 269 21.01 -2.12 -23.68
C ILE A 269 22.35 -1.61 -24.23
N ALA A 270 22.47 -0.32 -24.50
CA ALA A 270 23.72 0.29 -24.95
C ALA A 270 24.88 0.10 -23.96
N ARG A 271 24.56 0.17 -22.65
CA ARG A 271 25.54 -0.04 -21.56
C ARG A 271 26.03 -1.48 -21.47
N VAL A 272 25.14 -2.45 -21.60
CA VAL A 272 25.49 -3.87 -21.36
C VAL A 272 26.01 -4.58 -22.61
N ARG A 273 25.73 -4.06 -23.79
CA ARG A 273 26.14 -4.64 -25.05
C ARG A 273 27.69 -4.67 -25.17
N ASP A 274 28.23 -5.80 -25.57
CA ASP A 274 29.65 -5.92 -25.86
C ASP A 274 30.01 -5.10 -27.11
N PRO A 275 30.93 -4.15 -27.00
CA PRO A 275 31.25 -3.24 -28.12
C PRO A 275 31.89 -3.95 -29.35
N ARG A 276 32.47 -5.14 -29.17
CA ARG A 276 33.11 -5.90 -30.26
C ARG A 276 32.14 -6.79 -31.00
N THR A 277 31.27 -7.46 -30.25
CA THR A 277 30.31 -8.44 -30.82
C THR A 277 28.94 -7.85 -31.09
N GLY A 278 28.59 -6.72 -30.45
CA GLY A 278 27.27 -6.14 -30.50
C GLY A 278 26.22 -6.94 -29.72
N ALA A 279 26.58 -8.07 -29.13
CA ALA A 279 25.69 -8.95 -28.39
C ALA A 279 25.61 -8.56 -26.90
N ILE A 280 24.52 -8.91 -26.26
CA ILE A 280 24.40 -8.83 -24.80
C ILE A 280 24.98 -10.13 -24.22
N PRO A 281 25.96 -10.05 -23.30
CA PRO A 281 26.56 -11.24 -22.70
C PRO A 281 25.55 -12.07 -21.92
N MET A 282 25.67 -13.38 -22.06
CA MET A 282 24.83 -14.37 -21.39
C MET A 282 25.36 -14.63 -19.98
N LEU A 283 24.51 -14.51 -18.98
CA LEU A 283 24.85 -14.75 -17.58
C LEU A 283 23.86 -15.72 -16.93
N PRO A 284 24.33 -16.67 -16.12
CA PRO A 284 23.45 -17.45 -15.24
C PRO A 284 23.02 -16.60 -14.05
N ILE A 285 21.80 -16.84 -13.57
CA ILE A 285 21.30 -16.26 -12.31
C ILE A 285 20.96 -17.39 -11.34
N TYR A 286 21.33 -17.20 -10.09
CA TYR A 286 20.97 -18.15 -9.04
C TYR A 286 19.59 -17.79 -8.48
N ASP A 287 18.64 -18.71 -8.63
CA ASP A 287 17.33 -18.61 -8.01
C ASP A 287 17.43 -19.03 -6.53
N VAL A 288 17.26 -18.03 -5.66
CA VAL A 288 17.37 -18.25 -4.21
C VAL A 288 16.14 -18.99 -3.65
N ALA A 289 14.98 -18.87 -4.31
CA ALA A 289 13.77 -19.54 -3.88
C ALA A 289 13.79 -21.05 -4.19
N GLU A 290 14.24 -21.39 -5.40
CA GLU A 290 14.34 -22.78 -5.87
C GLU A 290 15.72 -23.41 -5.61
N LYS A 291 16.70 -22.61 -5.19
CA LYS A 291 18.10 -23.02 -4.94
C LYS A 291 18.79 -23.68 -6.14
N ILE A 292 18.49 -23.21 -7.34
CA ILE A 292 19.06 -23.69 -8.60
C ILE A 292 19.71 -22.55 -9.38
N TRP A 293 20.63 -22.94 -10.27
CA TRP A 293 21.17 -22.03 -11.28
C TRP A 293 20.32 -22.10 -12.54
N ASN A 294 19.73 -20.96 -12.93
CA ASN A 294 19.01 -20.86 -14.18
C ASN A 294 19.99 -20.86 -15.37
N PRO A 295 19.56 -21.34 -16.56
CA PRO A 295 20.36 -21.26 -17.76
C PRO A 295 20.85 -19.83 -18.03
N PRO A 296 22.04 -19.67 -18.64
CA PRO A 296 22.53 -18.34 -19.00
C PRO A 296 21.57 -17.61 -19.92
N MET A 297 21.27 -16.35 -19.60
CA MET A 297 20.38 -15.46 -20.36
C MET A 297 21.03 -14.09 -20.59
N PRO A 298 20.65 -13.37 -21.67
CA PRO A 298 21.12 -12.01 -21.94
C PRO A 298 20.41 -11.00 -21.02
N LEU A 299 20.79 -11.00 -19.74
CA LEU A 299 20.18 -10.16 -18.71
C LEU A 299 20.39 -8.68 -19.02
N LEU A 300 19.38 -7.85 -18.79
CA LEU A 300 19.48 -6.40 -18.94
C LEU A 300 20.18 -5.74 -17.74
N PHE A 301 19.98 -6.28 -16.53
CA PHE A 301 20.59 -5.75 -15.31
C PHE A 301 21.86 -6.54 -14.96
N GLN A 302 22.94 -6.23 -15.66
CA GLN A 302 24.26 -6.83 -15.48
C GLN A 302 25.36 -5.77 -15.54
N TRP A 303 26.45 -5.97 -14.81
CA TRP A 303 27.56 -5.02 -14.75
C TRP A 303 28.91 -5.74 -14.64
N THR A 304 29.99 -4.98 -14.82
CA THR A 304 31.35 -5.52 -14.66
C THR A 304 31.92 -5.10 -13.32
N TYR A 305 32.22 -6.08 -12.47
CA TYR A 305 32.86 -5.87 -11.19
C TYR A 305 34.09 -6.77 -11.05
N GLY A 306 35.25 -6.17 -10.67
CA GLY A 306 36.49 -6.94 -10.55
C GLY A 306 36.94 -7.65 -11.82
N GLY A 307 36.58 -7.14 -13.00
CA GLY A 307 36.91 -7.75 -14.30
C GLY A 307 35.97 -8.88 -14.73
N GLN A 308 34.99 -9.23 -13.90
CA GLN A 308 33.97 -10.24 -14.22
C GLN A 308 32.62 -9.59 -14.44
N ARG A 309 31.85 -10.10 -15.37
CA ARG A 309 30.44 -9.73 -15.54
C ARG A 309 29.59 -10.51 -14.56
N THR A 310 28.71 -9.80 -13.87
CA THR A 310 27.80 -10.36 -12.87
C THR A 310 26.43 -9.69 -12.97
N PRO A 311 25.35 -10.36 -12.57
CA PRO A 311 24.06 -9.71 -12.40
C PRO A 311 24.14 -8.58 -11.36
N VAL A 312 23.35 -7.53 -11.54
CA VAL A 312 23.18 -6.49 -10.52
C VAL A 312 22.53 -7.11 -9.29
N SER A 313 23.10 -6.86 -8.11
CA SER A 313 22.61 -7.45 -6.86
C SER A 313 21.54 -6.58 -6.18
N ARG A 314 20.65 -7.21 -5.41
CA ARG A 314 19.67 -6.49 -4.57
C ARG A 314 20.34 -5.50 -3.60
N GLN A 315 21.53 -5.85 -3.11
CA GLN A 315 22.29 -4.97 -2.20
C GLN A 315 22.77 -3.71 -2.92
N MET A 316 23.30 -3.86 -4.15
CA MET A 316 23.73 -2.72 -4.96
C MET A 316 22.57 -1.74 -5.26
N ILE A 317 21.38 -2.29 -5.56
CA ILE A 317 20.18 -1.49 -5.79
C ILE A 317 19.79 -0.73 -4.51
N ARG A 318 19.81 -1.40 -3.36
CA ARG A 318 19.50 -0.77 -2.07
C ARG A 318 20.48 0.34 -1.72
N ASP A 319 21.77 0.09 -1.91
CA ASP A 319 22.82 1.08 -1.63
C ASP A 319 22.70 2.28 -2.57
N GLY A 320 22.42 2.04 -3.86
CA GLY A 320 22.20 3.09 -4.85
C GLY A 320 20.97 3.94 -4.54
N LEU A 321 19.86 3.31 -4.17
CA LEU A 321 18.64 4.01 -3.76
C LEU A 321 18.86 4.86 -2.51
N ASN A 322 19.54 4.31 -1.49
CA ASN A 322 19.88 5.05 -0.27
C ASN A 322 20.80 6.25 -0.56
N GLU A 323 21.74 6.13 -1.48
CA GLU A 323 22.61 7.24 -1.88
C GLU A 323 21.82 8.36 -2.56
N VAL A 324 20.90 8.00 -3.47
CA VAL A 324 20.01 8.96 -4.12
C VAL A 324 19.13 9.68 -3.07
N LEU A 325 18.53 8.93 -2.14
CA LEU A 325 17.66 9.50 -1.10
C LEU A 325 18.41 10.47 -0.17
N LYS A 326 19.62 10.13 0.27
CA LYS A 326 20.46 11.04 1.06
C LYS A 326 20.69 12.38 0.37
N ARG A 327 20.82 12.38 -0.96
CA ARG A 327 21.02 13.59 -1.77
C ARG A 327 19.77 14.46 -1.86
N THR A 328 18.57 13.88 -1.70
CA THR A 328 17.31 14.64 -1.74
C THR A 328 17.04 15.43 -0.47
N GLY A 329 17.57 15.01 0.66
CA GLY A 329 17.27 15.58 1.97
C GLY A 329 15.81 15.42 2.41
N LEU A 330 15.03 14.59 1.73
CA LEU A 330 13.62 14.36 2.06
C LEU A 330 13.46 13.67 3.40
N THR A 331 12.45 14.12 4.15
CA THR A 331 12.06 13.53 5.43
C THR A 331 10.61 13.06 5.39
N ASP A 332 10.26 12.12 6.25
CA ASP A 332 8.90 11.68 6.47
C ASP A 332 8.12 12.64 7.41
N SER A 333 6.88 12.29 7.74
CA SER A 333 6.02 13.06 8.64
C SER A 333 6.54 13.15 10.08
N ALA A 334 7.48 12.27 10.48
CA ALA A 334 8.14 12.29 11.78
C ALA A 334 9.45 13.10 11.77
N GLY A 335 9.88 13.63 10.60
CA GLY A 335 11.15 14.33 10.44
C GLY A 335 12.36 13.40 10.22
N GLU A 336 12.13 12.08 10.16
CA GLU A 336 13.17 11.11 9.88
C GLU A 336 13.48 11.05 8.37
N PRO A 337 14.73 10.71 7.98
CA PRO A 337 15.09 10.57 6.58
C PRO A 337 14.14 9.62 5.84
N LEU A 338 13.57 10.09 4.72
CA LEU A 338 12.65 9.30 3.93
C LEU A 338 13.36 8.09 3.33
N ASP A 339 12.80 6.90 3.55
CA ASP A 339 13.30 5.67 2.93
C ASP A 339 12.39 5.23 1.79
N PHE A 340 12.96 4.62 0.74
CA PHE A 340 12.24 3.93 -0.32
C PHE A 340 12.75 2.50 -0.44
N ALA A 341 11.82 1.57 -0.53
CA ALA A 341 12.09 0.20 -0.92
C ALA A 341 11.63 -0.04 -2.38
N PRO A 342 12.18 -1.00 -3.10
CA PRO A 342 11.70 -1.33 -4.45
C PRO A 342 10.19 -1.61 -4.51
N HIS A 343 9.62 -2.16 -3.46
CA HIS A 343 8.18 -2.42 -3.39
C HIS A 343 7.32 -1.14 -3.28
N ASP A 344 7.89 -0.01 -2.85
CA ASP A 344 7.17 1.27 -2.82
C ASP A 344 6.89 1.77 -4.25
N PHE A 345 7.83 1.59 -5.20
CA PHE A 345 7.60 1.93 -6.61
C PHE A 345 6.42 1.18 -7.20
N ARG A 346 6.30 -0.12 -6.91
CA ARG A 346 5.15 -0.92 -7.32
C ARG A 346 3.84 -0.42 -6.73
N ARG A 347 3.83 -0.07 -5.45
CA ARG A 347 2.65 0.50 -4.78
C ARG A 347 2.24 1.83 -5.40
N ILE A 348 3.21 2.70 -5.64
CA ILE A 348 2.99 4.00 -6.27
C ILE A 348 2.47 3.81 -7.68
N PHE A 349 3.10 2.93 -8.49
CA PHE A 349 2.65 2.61 -9.85
C PHE A 349 1.19 2.17 -9.90
N ILE A 350 0.79 1.21 -9.05
CA ILE A 350 -0.59 0.71 -9.02
C ILE A 350 -1.55 1.81 -8.53
N THR A 351 -1.17 2.55 -7.49
CA THR A 351 -1.99 3.65 -6.95
C THR A 351 -2.19 4.73 -8.00
N ASP A 352 -1.13 5.14 -8.68
CA ASP A 352 -1.16 6.18 -9.72
C ASP A 352 -1.95 5.72 -10.95
N ALA A 353 -1.77 4.47 -11.38
CA ALA A 353 -2.53 3.88 -12.49
C ALA A 353 -4.05 3.91 -12.23
N ILE A 354 -4.47 3.49 -11.02
CA ILE A 354 -5.90 3.51 -10.64
C ILE A 354 -6.41 4.96 -10.54
N ARG A 355 -5.64 5.87 -9.94
CA ARG A 355 -5.98 7.30 -9.85
C ARG A 355 -6.10 7.94 -11.23
N SER A 356 -5.26 7.53 -12.17
CA SER A 356 -5.31 7.99 -13.58
C SER A 356 -6.44 7.33 -14.39
N GLY A 357 -7.29 6.53 -13.77
CA GLY A 357 -8.50 5.96 -14.40
C GLY A 357 -8.34 4.55 -14.96
N LEU A 358 -7.20 3.89 -14.73
CA LEU A 358 -7.05 2.48 -15.12
C LEU A 358 -7.99 1.60 -14.27
N PRO A 359 -8.85 0.76 -14.89
CA PRO A 359 -9.72 -0.12 -14.14
C PRO A 359 -8.94 -1.07 -13.20
N PRO A 360 -9.38 -1.29 -11.95
CA PRO A 360 -8.65 -2.11 -10.97
C PRO A 360 -8.35 -3.54 -11.44
N HIS A 361 -9.24 -4.17 -12.23
CA HIS A 361 -8.99 -5.51 -12.77
C HIS A 361 -7.88 -5.52 -13.82
N ILE A 362 -7.71 -4.44 -14.60
CA ILE A 362 -6.57 -4.30 -15.52
C ILE A 362 -5.29 -4.03 -14.71
N ALA A 363 -5.35 -3.17 -13.69
CA ALA A 363 -4.22 -2.94 -12.79
C ALA A 363 -3.80 -4.24 -12.07
N GLN A 364 -4.75 -5.13 -11.75
CA GLN A 364 -4.48 -6.47 -11.21
C GLN A 364 -3.62 -7.30 -12.17
N VAL A 365 -4.02 -7.39 -13.43
CA VAL A 365 -3.29 -8.14 -14.47
C VAL A 365 -1.88 -7.57 -14.67
N LEU A 366 -1.76 -6.25 -14.83
CA LEU A 366 -0.46 -5.58 -15.00
C LEU A 366 0.46 -5.78 -13.80
N ALA A 367 -0.11 -5.80 -12.60
CA ALA A 367 0.62 -6.09 -11.38
C ALA A 367 0.92 -7.59 -11.18
N GLY A 368 0.25 -8.51 -11.86
CA GLY A 368 0.35 -9.95 -11.62
C GLY A 368 -0.10 -10.31 -10.19
N HIS A 369 -1.29 -9.83 -9.80
CA HIS A 369 -1.93 -10.20 -8.55
C HIS A 369 -2.99 -11.26 -8.83
N SER A 370 -2.89 -12.42 -8.19
CA SER A 370 -3.88 -13.50 -8.30
C SER A 370 -5.24 -13.11 -7.71
N ASP A 371 -5.25 -12.20 -6.71
CA ASP A 371 -6.46 -11.72 -6.05
C ASP A 371 -6.63 -10.21 -6.24
N ILE A 372 -7.82 -9.79 -6.72
CA ILE A 372 -8.21 -8.39 -6.90
C ILE A 372 -8.12 -7.60 -5.59
N ASN A 373 -8.37 -8.24 -4.44
CA ASN A 373 -8.26 -7.60 -3.13
C ASN A 373 -6.84 -7.14 -2.83
N THR A 374 -5.83 -7.82 -3.36
CA THR A 374 -4.44 -7.36 -3.29
C THR A 374 -4.28 -6.03 -4.01
N THR A 375 -4.81 -5.89 -5.22
CA THR A 375 -4.79 -4.62 -5.99
C THR A 375 -5.58 -3.53 -5.28
N MET A 376 -6.78 -3.83 -4.79
CA MET A 376 -7.60 -2.91 -4.00
C MET A 376 -6.93 -2.49 -2.69
N GLY A 377 -6.08 -3.35 -2.14
CA GLY A 377 -5.24 -3.04 -0.98
C GLY A 377 -4.18 -1.95 -1.22
N TYR A 378 -3.82 -1.68 -2.47
CA TYR A 378 -2.90 -0.60 -2.86
C TYR A 378 -3.62 0.72 -3.17
N ASN A 379 -4.95 0.71 -3.21
CA ASN A 379 -5.72 1.89 -3.53
C ASN A 379 -5.91 2.77 -2.29
N ALA A 380 -4.98 3.71 -2.07
CA ALA A 380 -5.16 4.80 -1.12
C ALA A 380 -6.10 5.85 -1.74
N ILE A 381 -7.42 5.67 -1.59
CA ILE A 381 -8.42 6.59 -2.12
C ILE A 381 -8.33 7.91 -1.33
N TYR A 382 -8.06 8.99 -2.05
CA TYR A 382 -8.23 10.34 -1.54
C TYR A 382 -9.67 10.79 -1.85
N PRO A 383 -10.38 11.47 -0.94
CA PRO A 383 -11.74 11.94 -1.20
C PRO A 383 -11.85 12.84 -2.44
N THR A 384 -10.85 13.70 -2.66
CA THR A 384 -10.72 14.52 -3.87
C THR A 384 -10.63 13.69 -5.14
N ASP A 385 -9.83 12.63 -5.14
CA ASP A 385 -9.64 11.76 -6.30
C ASP A 385 -10.92 11.02 -6.67
N ALA A 386 -11.70 10.58 -5.66
CA ALA A 386 -13.00 9.96 -5.90
C ALA A 386 -13.99 10.92 -6.56
N ILE A 387 -13.99 12.17 -6.15
CA ILE A 387 -14.85 13.22 -6.73
C ILE A 387 -14.40 13.53 -8.17
N GLU A 388 -13.11 13.71 -8.41
CA GLU A 388 -12.56 14.01 -9.72
C GLU A 388 -12.73 12.85 -10.70
N ALA A 389 -12.46 11.62 -10.28
CA ALA A 389 -12.70 10.42 -11.10
C ALA A 389 -14.18 10.26 -11.45
N HIS A 390 -15.09 10.52 -10.51
CA HIS A 390 -16.52 10.47 -10.77
C HIS A 390 -16.97 11.58 -11.74
N ARG A 391 -16.43 12.79 -11.60
CA ARG A 391 -16.67 13.89 -12.55
C ARG A 391 -16.18 13.54 -13.97
N ALA A 392 -14.96 13.00 -14.08
CA ALA A 392 -14.40 12.57 -15.36
C ALA A 392 -15.25 11.44 -16.00
N PHE A 393 -15.69 10.48 -15.20
CA PHE A 393 -16.61 9.43 -15.64
C PHE A 393 -17.93 10.00 -16.18
N ILE A 394 -18.55 10.93 -15.45
CA ILE A 394 -19.78 11.60 -15.88
C ILE A 394 -19.55 12.39 -17.17
N ALA A 395 -18.43 13.15 -17.25
CA ALA A 395 -18.07 13.91 -18.45
C ALA A 395 -17.89 13.01 -19.68
N ARG A 396 -17.15 11.89 -19.52
CA ARG A 396 -16.95 10.89 -20.57
C ARG A 396 -18.27 10.25 -20.99
N ARG A 397 -19.13 9.90 -20.03
CA ARG A 397 -20.45 9.33 -20.33
C ARG A 397 -21.33 10.31 -21.11
N ARG A 398 -21.23 11.61 -20.79
CA ARG A 398 -21.92 12.67 -21.54
C ARG A 398 -21.39 12.81 -22.96
N SER A 399 -20.08 12.77 -23.18
CA SER A 399 -19.48 12.91 -24.52
C SER A 399 -19.81 11.75 -25.47
N LEU A 400 -20.20 10.58 -24.94
CA LEU A 400 -20.54 9.39 -25.71
C LEU A 400 -22.05 9.28 -26.07
N ARG A 401 -22.89 10.25 -25.63
CA ARG A 401 -24.34 10.25 -25.90
C ARG A 401 -24.76 11.49 -26.65
N PRO A 402 -25.84 11.44 -27.43
CA PRO A 402 -26.38 12.61 -28.14
C PRO A 402 -26.66 13.77 -27.19
N SER A 403 -26.33 14.99 -27.61
CA SER A 403 -26.47 16.23 -26.81
C SER A 403 -27.92 16.51 -26.38
N GLU A 404 -28.88 15.95 -27.06
CA GLU A 404 -30.32 16.08 -26.78
C GLU A 404 -30.75 15.42 -25.45
N GLU A 405 -30.02 14.44 -24.97
CA GLU A 405 -30.28 13.78 -23.67
C GLU A 405 -29.72 14.53 -22.45
N TYR A 406 -28.87 15.53 -22.66
CA TYR A 406 -28.12 16.20 -21.56
C TYR A 406 -28.18 17.73 -21.71
N ARG A 407 -29.35 18.28 -21.39
CA ARG A 407 -29.40 19.73 -21.21
C ARG A 407 -28.68 20.15 -19.93
N THR A 408 -28.04 21.31 -19.95
CA THR A 408 -27.53 21.92 -18.72
C THR A 408 -28.72 22.49 -17.95
N PRO A 409 -28.92 22.11 -16.67
CA PRO A 409 -29.97 22.70 -15.84
C PRO A 409 -29.81 24.22 -15.78
N THR A 410 -30.92 24.96 -15.79
CA THR A 410 -30.91 26.41 -15.55
C THR A 410 -30.53 26.68 -14.08
N ASN A 411 -30.13 27.91 -13.76
CA ASN A 411 -29.81 28.28 -12.39
C ASN A 411 -31.03 28.10 -11.47
N GLU A 412 -32.24 28.38 -11.96
CA GLU A 412 -33.50 28.22 -11.21
C GLU A 412 -33.76 26.74 -10.92
N GLU A 413 -33.54 25.86 -11.89
CA GLU A 413 -33.68 24.41 -11.70
C GLU A 413 -32.62 23.85 -10.72
N TRP A 414 -31.40 24.42 -10.79
CA TRP A 414 -30.33 24.06 -9.88
C TRP A 414 -30.63 24.53 -8.45
N ASP A 415 -31.14 25.74 -8.30
CA ASP A 415 -31.56 26.28 -7.00
C ASP A 415 -32.77 25.52 -6.45
N ALA A 416 -33.75 25.15 -7.29
CA ALA A 416 -34.86 24.29 -6.91
C ALA A 416 -34.39 22.88 -6.49
N PHE A 417 -33.38 22.33 -7.18
CA PHE A 417 -32.76 21.05 -6.80
C PHE A 417 -32.02 21.15 -5.46
N LEU A 418 -31.24 22.21 -5.26
CA LEU A 418 -30.57 22.46 -3.98
C LEU A 418 -31.55 22.71 -2.84
N ALA A 419 -32.65 23.40 -3.11
CA ALA A 419 -33.73 23.61 -2.14
C ALA A 419 -34.41 22.29 -1.71
N HIS A 420 -34.37 21.23 -2.55
CA HIS A 420 -34.79 19.88 -2.17
C HIS A 420 -33.92 19.26 -1.07
N PHE A 421 -32.67 19.70 -0.95
CA PHE A 421 -31.75 19.30 0.12
C PHE A 421 -31.82 20.24 1.32
N GLU A 422 -32.46 21.40 1.22
CA GLU A 422 -32.84 22.21 2.38
C GLU A 422 -33.94 21.46 3.12
N LYS A 423 -33.51 20.67 4.09
CA LYS A 423 -34.41 19.92 4.94
C LYS A 423 -35.30 20.90 5.70
N ARG A 424 -36.62 20.70 5.61
CA ARG A 424 -37.59 21.47 6.39
C ARG A 424 -37.23 21.35 7.87
N LYS A 425 -36.81 22.46 8.49
CA LYS A 425 -36.57 22.51 9.94
C LYS A 425 -37.88 22.43 10.67
N LEU A 426 -37.98 21.52 11.61
CA LEU A 426 -39.11 21.31 12.51
C LEU A 426 -38.66 21.54 13.96
N SER A 427 -39.61 21.75 14.87
CA SER A 427 -39.31 21.98 16.30
C SER A 427 -38.51 20.86 16.97
N LEU A 428 -38.60 19.63 16.46
CA LEU A 428 -37.93 18.45 17.01
C LEU A 428 -36.75 17.95 16.14
N GLY A 429 -36.47 18.62 15.02
CA GLY A 429 -35.40 18.20 14.09
C GLY A 429 -35.67 18.59 12.66
N THR A 430 -35.35 17.71 11.72
CA THR A 430 -35.51 17.95 10.27
C THR A 430 -36.44 16.92 9.64
N CYS A 431 -37.26 17.35 8.67
CA CYS A 431 -38.09 16.46 7.88
C CYS A 431 -37.29 15.89 6.69
N ALA A 432 -37.28 14.56 6.53
CA ALA A 432 -36.64 13.92 5.36
C ALA A 432 -37.50 13.98 4.08
N ARG A 433 -38.68 14.60 4.11
CA ARG A 433 -39.53 14.80 2.94
C ARG A 433 -39.01 15.94 2.07
N ALA A 434 -39.19 15.84 0.77
CA ALA A 434 -38.81 16.91 -0.16
C ALA A 434 -39.51 18.23 0.17
N PHE A 435 -38.77 19.34 0.13
CA PHE A 435 -39.29 20.69 0.36
C PHE A 435 -40.45 21.00 -0.62
N GLY A 436 -41.52 21.65 -0.15
CA GLY A 436 -42.66 22.02 -1.00
C GLY A 436 -43.71 20.91 -1.22
N THR A 437 -43.50 19.68 -0.75
CA THR A 437 -44.52 18.62 -0.83
C THR A 437 -45.52 18.72 0.33
N SER A 438 -46.82 18.50 0.06
CA SER A 438 -47.86 18.46 1.10
C SER A 438 -47.60 17.34 2.11
N CYS A 439 -47.87 17.59 3.39
CA CYS A 439 -47.66 16.63 4.44
C CYS A 439 -49.03 16.26 5.11
N ILE A 440 -49.43 15.00 5.04
CA ILE A 440 -50.63 14.50 5.68
C ILE A 440 -50.48 14.40 7.22
N HIS A 441 -49.27 14.52 7.76
CA HIS A 441 -48.93 14.48 9.18
C HIS A 441 -48.57 15.85 9.74
N GLU A 442 -49.05 16.93 9.11
CA GLU A 442 -48.83 18.30 9.59
C GLU A 442 -49.28 18.38 11.07
N HIS A 443 -48.40 18.85 11.94
CA HIS A 443 -48.52 18.87 13.40
C HIS A 443 -48.36 17.53 14.18
N ALA A 444 -48.22 16.37 13.50
CA ALA A 444 -48.00 15.06 14.13
C ALA A 444 -46.58 14.50 13.87
N CYS A 445 -45.57 15.36 13.87
CA CYS A 445 -44.20 14.99 13.46
C CYS A 445 -43.55 13.92 14.37
N VAL A 446 -43.93 13.80 15.63
CA VAL A 446 -43.41 12.77 16.54
C VAL A 446 -43.72 11.36 16.02
N ARG A 447 -44.90 11.15 15.44
CA ARG A 447 -45.34 9.86 14.86
C ARG A 447 -44.72 9.58 13.48
N CYS A 448 -44.07 10.56 12.87
CA CYS A 448 -43.61 10.45 11.49
C CYS A 448 -42.26 9.72 11.39
N SER A 449 -42.18 8.68 10.57
CA SER A 449 -40.93 7.94 10.29
C SER A 449 -39.90 8.78 9.52
N LEU A 450 -40.33 9.86 8.88
CA LEU A 450 -39.45 10.79 8.13
C LEU A 450 -38.83 11.88 9.03
N LEU A 451 -39.24 11.99 10.30
CA LEU A 451 -38.59 12.90 11.24
C LEU A 451 -37.19 12.39 11.55
N ARG A 452 -36.20 13.25 11.32
CA ARG A 452 -34.82 13.09 11.79
C ARG A 452 -34.67 13.97 13.04
N PRO A 453 -34.71 13.39 14.26
CA PRO A 453 -34.64 14.17 15.48
C PRO A 453 -33.26 14.83 15.62
N ASP A 454 -33.24 16.08 16.11
CA ASP A 454 -31.99 16.81 16.38
C ASP A 454 -31.49 16.41 17.78
N PRO A 455 -30.24 16.01 17.95
CA PRO A 455 -29.62 15.74 19.24
C PRO A 455 -29.81 16.86 20.26
N ALA A 456 -29.84 18.13 19.83
CA ALA A 456 -30.10 19.27 20.68
C ALA A 456 -31.54 19.30 21.25
N GLN A 457 -32.50 18.63 20.61
CA GLN A 457 -33.90 18.57 21.03
C GLN A 457 -34.22 17.32 21.86
N ARG A 458 -33.23 16.55 22.30
CA ARG A 458 -33.43 15.35 23.12
C ARG A 458 -34.20 15.62 24.38
N ALA A 459 -33.90 16.72 25.10
CA ALA A 459 -34.59 17.12 26.30
C ALA A 459 -36.09 17.37 26.02
N ARG A 460 -36.40 18.03 24.91
CA ARG A 460 -37.78 18.30 24.49
C ARG A 460 -38.53 17.01 24.12
N LEU A 461 -37.89 16.07 23.49
CA LEU A 461 -38.48 14.75 23.20
C LEU A 461 -38.76 13.94 24.48
N ALA A 462 -37.87 14.01 25.48
CA ALA A 462 -38.09 13.38 26.77
C ALA A 462 -39.28 14.01 27.51
N GLU A 463 -39.41 15.34 27.50
CA GLU A 463 -40.55 16.06 28.06
C GLU A 463 -41.88 15.67 27.37
N ILE A 464 -41.88 15.50 26.06
CA ILE A 464 -43.05 15.03 25.30
C ILE A 464 -43.40 13.60 25.70
N ARG A 465 -42.43 12.69 25.84
CA ARG A 465 -42.66 11.32 26.33
C ARG A 465 -43.31 11.33 27.71
N ASP A 466 -42.76 12.10 28.65
CA ASP A 466 -43.26 12.15 30.04
C ASP A 466 -44.68 12.75 30.11
N ASN A 467 -44.95 13.74 29.26
CA ASN A 467 -46.28 14.32 29.11
C ASN A 467 -47.30 13.31 28.52
N LEU A 468 -46.88 12.49 27.56
CA LEU A 468 -47.75 11.44 27.00
C LEU A 468 -48.06 10.37 28.03
N ILE A 469 -47.09 9.97 28.87
CA ILE A 469 -47.33 9.03 29.98
C ILE A 469 -48.35 9.58 30.95
N ALA A 470 -48.21 10.86 31.38
CA ALA A 470 -49.17 11.50 32.29
C ALA A 470 -50.58 11.56 31.70
N ARG A 471 -50.70 11.91 30.41
CA ARG A 471 -52.01 11.97 29.71
C ARG A 471 -52.63 10.58 29.51
N ILE A 472 -51.83 9.52 29.30
CA ILE A 472 -52.37 8.14 29.27
C ILE A 472 -52.96 7.77 30.60
N THR A 473 -52.25 8.09 31.70
CA THR A 473 -52.76 7.82 33.08
C THR A 473 -54.05 8.58 33.35
N GLU A 474 -54.15 9.84 32.94
CA GLU A 474 -55.38 10.65 33.07
C GLU A 474 -56.52 10.04 32.25
N ALA A 475 -56.25 9.67 30.97
CA ALA A 475 -57.28 9.08 30.09
C ALA A 475 -57.77 7.70 30.58
N GLU A 476 -56.89 6.92 31.24
CA GLU A 476 -57.24 5.66 31.88
C GLU A 476 -58.14 5.89 33.10
N GLN A 477 -57.87 6.92 33.92
CA GLN A 477 -58.71 7.29 35.11
C GLN A 477 -60.06 7.80 34.68
N GLU A 478 -60.16 8.58 33.64
CA GLU A 478 -61.41 9.17 33.13
C GLU A 478 -62.14 8.26 32.13
N GLY A 479 -61.60 7.08 31.77
CA GLY A 479 -62.25 6.10 30.92
C GLY A 479 -62.34 6.47 29.45
N TRP A 480 -61.40 7.33 28.91
CA TRP A 480 -61.39 7.79 27.53
C TRP A 480 -60.65 6.80 26.60
N LEU A 481 -61.27 5.62 26.46
CA LEU A 481 -60.67 4.48 25.75
C LEU A 481 -60.19 4.81 24.31
N GLY A 482 -60.90 5.69 23.58
CA GLY A 482 -60.53 6.10 22.22
C GLY A 482 -59.29 6.99 22.14
N GLU A 483 -58.95 7.73 23.22
CA GLU A 483 -57.72 8.54 23.26
C GLU A 483 -56.50 7.73 23.68
N ILE A 484 -56.66 6.71 24.51
CA ILE A 484 -55.57 5.87 25.04
C ILE A 484 -54.77 5.24 23.92
N GLU A 485 -55.40 4.63 22.94
CA GLU A 485 -54.73 3.99 21.80
C GLU A 485 -53.91 4.99 21.01
N GLY A 486 -54.46 6.17 20.71
CA GLY A 486 -53.76 7.24 19.98
C GLY A 486 -52.56 7.82 20.77
N LEU A 487 -52.68 7.94 22.10
CA LEU A 487 -51.59 8.39 22.95
C LEU A 487 -50.48 7.34 23.10
N GLN A 488 -50.82 6.05 23.17
CA GLN A 488 -49.87 4.94 23.21
C GLN A 488 -49.04 4.86 21.92
N VAL A 489 -49.64 5.03 20.72
CA VAL A 489 -48.92 5.12 19.42
C VAL A 489 -47.95 6.30 19.43
N SER A 490 -48.36 7.44 20.01
CA SER A 490 -47.49 8.63 20.11
C SER A 490 -46.31 8.41 21.07
N LEU A 491 -46.55 7.72 22.18
CA LEU A 491 -45.56 7.36 23.18
C LEU A 491 -44.50 6.42 22.58
N ALA A 492 -44.94 5.33 21.95
CA ALA A 492 -44.03 4.39 21.29
C ALA A 492 -43.14 5.09 20.25
N SER A 493 -43.72 6.02 19.49
CA SER A 493 -42.97 6.81 18.50
C SER A 493 -41.96 7.78 19.15
N ALA A 494 -42.30 8.39 20.28
CA ALA A 494 -41.38 9.28 21.01
C ALA A 494 -40.21 8.49 21.62
N GLU A 495 -40.47 7.32 22.17
CA GLU A 495 -39.45 6.40 22.71
C GLU A 495 -38.50 5.90 21.61
N GLU A 496 -39.03 5.54 20.43
CA GLU A 496 -38.21 5.16 19.26
C GLU A 496 -37.28 6.30 18.84
N LYS A 497 -37.75 7.55 18.81
CA LYS A 497 -36.92 8.71 18.46
C LYS A 497 -35.86 9.00 19.51
N LEU A 498 -36.15 8.81 20.79
CA LEU A 498 -35.14 8.91 21.86
C LEU A 498 -34.07 7.82 21.71
N ALA A 499 -34.48 6.57 21.45
CA ALA A 499 -33.54 5.46 21.21
C ALA A 499 -32.66 5.71 19.98
N GLN A 500 -33.20 6.31 18.90
CA GLN A 500 -32.41 6.71 17.71
C GLN A 500 -31.34 7.74 18.08
N LEU A 501 -31.66 8.75 18.88
CA LEU A 501 -30.71 9.77 19.35
C LEU A 501 -29.61 9.17 20.23
N ASP A 502 -29.96 8.29 21.14
CA ASP A 502 -29.02 7.63 22.04
C ASP A 502 -28.07 6.70 21.25
N ALA A 503 -28.59 5.95 20.29
CA ALA A 503 -27.79 5.13 19.39
C ALA A 503 -26.85 5.96 18.50
N GLU A 504 -27.30 7.14 18.04
CA GLU A 504 -26.46 8.09 17.26
C GLU A 504 -25.32 8.66 18.12
N GLN A 505 -25.62 9.02 19.37
CA GLN A 505 -24.63 9.54 20.31
C GLN A 505 -23.55 8.49 20.65
N VAL A 506 -23.93 7.22 20.80
CA VAL A 506 -22.99 6.11 21.00
C VAL A 506 -22.13 5.91 19.77
N ARG A 507 -22.70 5.96 18.56
CA ARG A 507 -21.96 5.86 17.30
C ARG A 507 -20.98 7.01 17.12
N GLN A 508 -21.37 8.26 17.43
CA GLN A 508 -20.50 9.44 17.36
C GLN A 508 -19.30 9.35 18.31
N ARG A 509 -19.47 8.75 19.49
CA ARG A 509 -18.37 8.48 20.44
C ARG A 509 -17.40 7.40 19.97
N GLN A 510 -17.84 6.50 19.09
CA GLN A 510 -17.02 5.42 18.50
C GLN A 510 -16.35 5.82 17.18
N VAL A 511 -16.78 6.91 16.55
CA VAL A 511 -16.20 7.41 15.31
C VAL A 511 -14.93 8.17 15.64
N VAL A 512 -13.80 7.59 15.31
CA VAL A 512 -12.53 8.31 15.23
C VAL A 512 -12.69 9.35 14.12
N ASP A 513 -12.55 10.63 14.45
CA ASP A 513 -12.58 11.71 13.46
C ASP A 513 -11.45 11.51 12.47
N LEU A 514 -11.80 11.09 11.27
CA LEU A 514 -10.85 10.88 10.16
C LEU A 514 -10.45 12.19 9.47
N GLY A 515 -10.80 13.35 10.04
CA GLY A 515 -10.49 14.66 9.47
C GLY A 515 -11.22 14.96 8.16
N MET A 516 -12.28 14.19 7.84
CA MET A 516 -13.08 14.46 6.64
C MET A 516 -14.06 15.61 6.90
N PRO A 517 -14.01 16.69 6.10
CA PRO A 517 -14.94 17.80 6.26
C PRO A 517 -16.39 17.34 6.02
N ARG A 518 -17.31 17.75 6.88
CA ARG A 518 -18.74 17.47 6.69
C ARG A 518 -19.22 18.12 5.39
N PHE A 519 -20.22 17.51 4.73
CA PHE A 519 -20.75 18.00 3.45
C PHE A 519 -21.16 19.49 3.50
N SER A 520 -21.67 19.98 4.63
CA SER A 520 -21.96 21.39 4.88
C SER A 520 -20.72 22.31 4.82
N GLN A 521 -19.56 21.84 5.21
CA GLN A 521 -18.31 22.60 5.16
C GLN A 521 -17.73 22.67 3.73
N ILE A 522 -18.03 21.67 2.90
CA ILE A 522 -17.65 21.64 1.48
C ILE A 522 -18.54 22.60 0.68
N ALA A 523 -19.83 22.62 0.95
CA ALA A 523 -20.78 23.51 0.29
C ALA A 523 -20.46 24.99 0.55
N THR A 524 -20.05 25.35 1.77
CA THR A 524 -19.70 26.72 2.14
C THR A 524 -18.41 27.20 1.44
N ARG A 525 -17.44 26.32 1.18
CA ARG A 525 -16.21 26.66 0.42
C ARG A 525 -16.45 26.92 -1.06
N ILE A 526 -17.49 26.33 -1.66
CA ILE A 526 -17.82 26.54 -3.07
C ILE A 526 -18.47 27.91 -3.28
N SER A 527 -19.20 28.45 -2.29
CA SER A 527 -19.84 29.76 -2.39
C SER A 527 -18.88 30.94 -2.17
N THR A 528 -17.75 30.74 -1.49
CA THR A 528 -16.75 31.81 -1.24
C THR A 528 -15.70 31.93 -2.35
N ALA A 529 -15.69 31.03 -3.35
CA ALA A 529 -14.74 31.10 -4.49
C ALA A 529 -15.21 31.99 -5.66
N ARG A 530 -16.36 32.66 -5.56
CA ARG A 530 -16.76 33.72 -6.49
C ARG A 530 -16.35 35.07 -5.93
N GLY A 531 -15.08 35.47 -6.16
CA GLY A 531 -14.63 36.85 -6.05
C GLY A 531 -15.24 37.70 -7.14
N PRO A 532 -15.44 39.02 -6.92
CA PRO A 532 -16.10 39.88 -7.89
C PRO A 532 -15.22 40.06 -9.12
N SER A 533 -15.79 39.81 -10.29
CA SER A 533 -15.26 40.24 -11.57
C SER A 533 -15.42 41.73 -11.70
N SER A 534 -14.32 42.44 -11.74
CA SER A 534 -14.23 43.78 -12.33
C SER A 534 -13.50 43.69 -13.64
#